data_fbb7363dcf70c1b310da908320b6644e
#
_entry.id   fbb7363dcf70c1b310da908320b6644e
#
_cell.length_a   1.000
_cell.length_b   1.000
_cell.length_c   1.000
_cell.angle_alpha   90.00
_cell.angle_beta   90.00
_cell.angle_gamma   90.00
#
_symmetry.space_group_name_H-M   'P 1'
#
loop_
_entity.id
_entity.type
_entity.pdbx_description
1 polymer ?
#
loop_
_entity_poly.entity_id
_entity_poly.type
_entity_poly.pdbx_seq_one_letter_code
_entity_poly.pdbx_strand_id
1 'polypeptide(L)' 'MLRGVTTFKCDVCGHTFQAMDIEWQATAYTMPAPCPNCGSRHTMPKSLFSLFTKEVYRKIWQEIDNK' A
#
# COMPACT_ATOMS: atom_id res chain seq x y z
N MET A 1 11.62 0.59 7.75
CA MET A 1 12.92 0.57 7.04
C MET A 1 12.67 0.72 5.54
N LEU A 2 13.47 1.54 4.88
CA LEU A 2 13.35 1.75 3.44
C LEU A 2 14.01 0.60 2.67
N ARG A 3 13.27 -0.01 1.73
CA ARG A 3 13.75 -1.13 0.93
C ARG A 3 13.89 -0.80 -0.56
N GLY A 4 13.82 0.47 -0.92
CA GLY A 4 13.93 0.93 -2.30
C GLY A 4 12.60 1.47 -2.82
N VAL A 5 12.34 1.28 -4.10
CA VAL A 5 11.14 1.77 -4.77
C VAL A 5 10.36 0.60 -5.36
N THR A 6 9.03 0.64 -5.23
CA THR A 6 8.16 -0.38 -5.81
C THR A 6 6.95 0.30 -6.46
N THR A 7 6.24 -0.46 -7.31
CA THR A 7 5.04 0.02 -7.97
C THR A 7 3.82 -0.29 -7.12
N PHE A 8 3.02 0.73 -6.85
CA PHE A 8 1.76 0.60 -6.12
C PHE A 8 0.58 0.72 -7.07
N LYS A 9 -0.54 0.15 -6.66
CA LYS A 9 -1.82 0.33 -7.33
C LYS A 9 -2.84 0.81 -6.32
N CYS A 10 -3.53 1.89 -6.64
CA CYS A 10 -4.60 2.43 -5.81
C CYS A 10 -5.86 1.55 -5.94
N ASP A 11 -6.47 1.22 -4.79
CA ASP A 11 -7.70 0.43 -4.77
C ASP A 11 -8.95 1.29 -5.02
N VAL A 12 -8.81 2.61 -4.93
CA VAL A 12 -9.94 3.54 -5.11
C VAL A 12 -10.10 3.96 -6.56
N CYS A 13 -9.02 4.47 -7.17
CA CYS A 13 -9.07 4.99 -8.54
C CYS A 13 -8.38 4.10 -9.57
N GLY A 14 -7.65 3.07 -9.13
CA GLY A 14 -6.94 2.17 -10.02
C GLY A 14 -5.65 2.72 -10.61
N HIS A 15 -5.21 3.89 -10.16
CA HIS A 15 -3.98 4.50 -10.66
C HIS A 15 -2.74 3.71 -10.20
N THR A 16 -1.80 3.50 -11.11
CA THR A 16 -0.52 2.87 -10.77
C THR A 16 0.57 3.95 -10.69
N PHE A 17 1.43 3.81 -9.69
CA PHE A 17 2.51 4.77 -9.46
C PHE A 17 3.66 4.12 -8.72
N GLN A 18 4.81 4.77 -8.72
CA GLN A 18 5.98 4.29 -7.99
C GLN A 18 6.16 5.11 -6.72
N ALA A 19 6.50 4.42 -5.63
CA ALA A 19 6.75 5.07 -4.35
C ALA A 19 7.76 4.26 -3.56
N MET A 20 8.25 4.83 -2.46
CA MET A 20 9.22 4.18 -1.60
C MET A 20 8.62 2.95 -0.92
N ASP A 21 9.40 1.87 -0.91
CA ASP A 21 9.02 0.63 -0.23
C ASP A 21 9.45 0.72 1.22
N ILE A 22 8.53 1.16 2.09
CA ILE A 22 8.78 1.33 3.51
C ILE A 22 8.07 0.21 4.28
N GLU A 23 8.81 -0.43 5.18
CA GLU A 23 8.27 -1.53 5.97
C GLU A 23 7.13 -1.06 6.89
N TRP A 24 6.05 -1.84 6.90
CA TRP A 24 4.89 -1.57 7.75
C TRP A 24 5.10 -2.22 9.12
N GLN A 25 5.32 -1.42 10.17
CA GLN A 25 5.40 -1.87 11.57
C GLN A 25 6.23 -3.13 11.79
N ALA A 26 7.41 -3.19 11.20
CA ALA A 26 8.33 -4.34 11.31
C ALA A 26 7.72 -5.66 10.82
N THR A 27 6.85 -5.59 9.82
CA THR A 27 6.29 -6.78 9.17
C THR A 27 6.90 -6.97 7.78
N ALA A 28 6.54 -8.07 7.10
CA ALA A 28 6.97 -8.31 5.72
C ALA A 28 6.22 -7.44 4.72
N TYR A 29 5.20 -6.71 5.16
CA TYR A 29 4.35 -5.91 4.28
C TYR A 29 4.88 -4.49 4.10
N THR A 30 4.51 -3.88 2.99
CA THR A 30 4.92 -2.52 2.65
C THR A 30 3.85 -1.54 3.09
N MET A 31 4.28 -0.42 3.72
CA MET A 31 3.37 0.64 4.13
C MET A 31 2.71 1.26 2.90
N PRO A 32 1.37 1.37 2.88
CA PRO A 32 0.68 1.98 1.74
C PRO A 32 1.09 3.43 1.54
N ALA A 33 1.44 3.78 0.30
CA ALA A 33 1.79 5.15 -0.05
C ALA A 33 0.54 5.92 -0.51
N PRO A 34 0.46 7.24 -0.28
CA PRO A 34 -0.68 8.02 -0.74
C PRO A 34 -0.71 8.08 -2.26
N CYS A 35 -1.90 7.87 -2.83
CA CYS A 35 -2.09 7.94 -4.27
C CYS A 35 -1.96 9.39 -4.77
N PRO A 36 -1.10 9.67 -5.75
CA PRO A 36 -0.94 11.03 -6.25
C PRO A 36 -2.13 11.50 -7.09
N ASN A 37 -3.01 10.59 -7.50
CA ASN A 37 -4.17 10.94 -8.31
C ASN A 37 -5.39 11.31 -7.47
N CYS A 38 -5.73 10.49 -6.47
CA CYS A 38 -6.92 10.72 -5.65
C CYS A 38 -6.60 11.01 -4.17
N GLY A 39 -5.36 10.89 -3.75
CA GLY A 39 -4.95 11.14 -2.38
C GLY A 39 -5.29 10.04 -1.39
N SER A 40 -5.85 8.94 -1.83
CA SER A 40 -6.20 7.83 -0.95
C SER A 40 -4.95 7.05 -0.52
N ARG A 41 -4.96 6.55 0.71
CA ARG A 41 -3.92 5.65 1.19
C ARG A 41 -4.28 4.17 1.02
N HIS A 42 -5.41 3.89 0.38
CA HIS A 42 -5.83 2.51 0.08
C HIS A 42 -5.07 2.00 -1.14
N THR A 43 -3.77 1.84 -1.00
CA THR A 43 -2.87 1.37 -2.05
C THR A 43 -2.10 0.14 -1.58
N MET A 44 -1.64 -0.67 -2.52
CA MET A 44 -0.83 -1.84 -2.21
C MET A 44 0.23 -2.07 -3.29
N PRO A 45 1.39 -2.65 -2.94
CA PRO A 45 2.41 -2.95 -3.94
C PRO A 45 1.91 -3.96 -4.95
N LYS A 46 2.15 -3.69 -6.21
CA LYS A 46 1.74 -4.57 -7.29
C LYS A 46 2.43 -5.93 -7.23
N SER A 47 3.67 -5.94 -6.76
CA SER A 47 4.46 -7.17 -6.64
C SER A 47 3.93 -8.14 -5.60
N LEU A 48 3.13 -7.64 -4.65
CA LEU A 48 2.52 -8.46 -3.60
C LEU A 48 1.03 -8.70 -3.86
N PHE A 49 0.59 -8.50 -5.10
CA PHE A 49 -0.82 -8.60 -5.44
C PHE A 49 -1.28 -10.06 -5.44
N SER A 50 -1.95 -10.47 -4.36
CA SER A 50 -2.59 -11.77 -4.21
C SER A 50 -3.85 -11.60 -3.38
N LEU A 51 -4.71 -12.63 -3.38
CA LEU A 51 -5.94 -12.58 -2.59
C LEU A 51 -5.64 -12.45 -1.10
N PHE A 52 -4.64 -13.17 -0.60
CA PHE A 52 -4.25 -13.10 0.80
C PHE A 52 -3.69 -11.74 1.16
N THR A 53 -2.84 -11.18 0.31
CA THR A 53 -2.24 -9.88 0.53
C THR A 53 -3.31 -8.79 0.58
N LYS A 54 -4.32 -8.88 -0.29
CA LYS A 54 -5.38 -7.90 -0.31
C LYS A 54 -6.16 -7.85 1.01
N GLU A 55 -6.43 -9.00 1.62
CA GLU A 55 -7.11 -9.05 2.91
C GLU A 55 -6.29 -8.40 4.02
N VAL A 56 -4.97 -8.66 4.03
CA VAL A 56 -4.08 -8.03 5.00
C VAL A 56 -4.06 -6.52 4.82
N TYR A 57 -4.00 -6.05 3.58
CA TYR A 57 -4.01 -4.62 3.30
C TYR A 57 -5.32 -3.95 3.66
N ARG A 58 -6.44 -4.66 3.59
CA ARG A 58 -7.71 -4.13 4.07
C ARG A 58 -7.64 -3.80 5.55
N LYS A 59 -7.02 -4.65 6.35
CA LYS A 59 -6.83 -4.40 7.79
C LYS A 59 -5.91 -3.22 8.02
N ILE A 60 -4.83 -3.13 7.25
CA ILE A 60 -3.90 -2.00 7.32
C ILE A 60 -4.62 -0.69 7.01
N TRP A 61 -5.44 -0.68 5.97
CA TRP A 61 -6.21 0.49 5.58
C TRP A 61 -7.19 0.91 6.67
N GLN A 62 -7.82 -0.06 7.35
CA GLN A 62 -8.71 0.23 8.47
C GLN A 62 -7.95 0.89 9.63
N GLU A 63 -6.77 0.43 9.93
CA GLU A 63 -5.94 1.05 10.97
C GLU A 63 -5.57 2.49 10.61
N ILE A 64 -5.26 2.74 9.34
CA ILE A 64 -4.95 4.09 8.86
C ILE A 64 -6.17 4.99 9.00
N ASP A 65 -7.34 4.49 8.63
CA ASP A 65 -8.59 5.27 8.65
C ASP A 65 -9.07 5.54 10.08
N ASN A 66 -8.70 4.70 11.04
CA ASN A 66 -9.11 4.85 12.43
C ASN A 66 -8.24 5.82 13.24
N LYS A 67 -7.21 6.38 12.65
CA LYS A 67 -6.33 7.33 13.35
C LYS A 67 -6.75 8.81 13.15
#